data_12dfeaaa422045c85bb3a77c0d39b5bf
#
_entry.id   12dfeaaa422045c85bb3a77c0d39b5bf
#
_cell.length_a   1.000
_cell.length_b   1.000
_cell.length_c   1.000
_cell.angle_alpha   90.00
_cell.angle_beta   90.00
_cell.angle_gamma   90.00
#
_symmetry.space_group_name_H-M   'P 1'
#
loop_
_entity.id
_entity.type
_entity.pdbx_description
1 polymer ?
#
loop_
_entity_poly.entity_id
_entity_poly.type
_entity_poly.pdbx_seq_one_letter_code
_entity_poly.pdbx_strand_id
1 'polypeptide(L)'
;MFRDWPCWSTVSLSIGAVERGHSIYYRKMENRDIQEQEPEPAVSAHYDTRLPDLPWSRRIQIPLIAGLVYSVIRLLGPTLRFEKDGRGIVDEFLAKKEPCIWAFWHRVIVPIVWYARDREIVVMNTTAFDGQWTRKVIEWLGFGTAQGSSSRGGLRGLQVMAQRIADGYDCAFTIDGPRGPRYVAKVGPVLLARMTGAPIMVFHIGVDRGKTIEKTWDHFLLPGLFARAVLIGGKPIFVPQDADAAMVEAKHQEMQKELERVRDIAEGWFSFTEEQREAYRAGFKS
;
A
#
# COMPACT_ATOMS: atom_id res chain seq x y z
N MET A 1 19.69 27.05 -14.84
CA MET A 1 20.95 26.77 -15.57
C MET A 1 21.08 25.25 -15.57
N PHE A 2 20.53 24.60 -16.60
CA PHE A 2 20.51 23.15 -16.81
C PHE A 2 21.69 22.71 -17.65
N ARG A 3 22.31 21.57 -17.31
CA ARG A 3 23.17 20.64 -18.07
C ARG A 3 24.04 19.89 -17.06
N ASP A 4 24.19 18.56 -17.01
CA ASP A 4 24.40 17.51 -17.97
C ASP A 4 24.25 16.16 -17.22
N TRP A 5 23.47 15.23 -17.74
CA TRP A 5 23.46 13.83 -17.34
C TRP A 5 23.97 12.99 -18.52
N PRO A 6 24.87 12.04 -18.29
CA PRO A 6 25.45 11.25 -19.37
C PRO A 6 24.52 10.13 -19.84
N CYS A 7 24.47 10.01 -21.14
CA CYS A 7 23.82 8.95 -21.94
C CYS A 7 24.43 7.57 -21.63
N TRP A 8 23.61 6.60 -21.25
CA TRP A 8 24.03 5.20 -21.15
C TRP A 8 23.87 4.49 -22.50
N SER A 9 25.01 4.13 -23.05
CA SER A 9 25.17 3.36 -24.27
C SER A 9 24.74 1.89 -24.04
N THR A 10 24.03 1.40 -25.03
CA THR A 10 23.66 0.03 -25.37
C THR A 10 24.69 -1.03 -24.94
N VAL A 11 24.29 -1.91 -24.01
CA VAL A 11 24.97 -3.21 -23.79
C VAL A 11 24.13 -4.30 -24.40
N SER A 12 24.63 -4.85 -25.49
CA SER A 12 24.11 -6.05 -26.14
C SER A 12 24.50 -7.28 -25.31
N LEU A 13 23.54 -7.98 -24.75
CA LEU A 13 23.73 -9.27 -24.07
C LEU A 13 23.23 -10.37 -24.98
N SER A 14 24.19 -11.17 -25.48
CA SER A 14 23.97 -12.43 -26.17
C SER A 14 23.40 -13.47 -25.19
N ILE A 15 22.20 -13.97 -25.46
CA ILE A 15 21.56 -15.05 -24.72
C ILE A 15 22.07 -16.39 -25.22
N GLY A 16 22.88 -17.06 -24.39
CA GLY A 16 23.21 -18.47 -24.54
C GLY A 16 22.05 -19.34 -24.03
N ALA A 17 21.60 -20.24 -24.86
CA ALA A 17 20.54 -21.20 -24.55
C ALA A 17 20.97 -22.18 -23.46
N VAL A 18 20.13 -22.33 -22.41
CA VAL A 18 20.12 -23.51 -21.54
C VAL A 18 18.71 -24.08 -21.54
N GLU A 19 18.60 -25.27 -22.07
CA GLU A 19 17.35 -26.04 -22.13
C GLU A 19 17.04 -26.79 -20.83
N ARG A 20 15.72 -26.94 -20.60
CA ARG A 20 14.99 -27.97 -19.86
C ARG A 20 14.61 -27.74 -18.40
N GLY A 21 13.30 -27.53 -18.23
CA GLY A 21 12.58 -27.59 -16.94
C GLY A 21 11.23 -26.88 -16.96
N HIS A 22 10.32 -27.24 -17.88
CA HIS A 22 9.02 -26.58 -18.00
C HIS A 22 8.00 -27.06 -16.93
N SER A 23 7.57 -26.15 -16.08
CA SER A 23 6.36 -26.27 -15.26
C SER A 23 5.11 -26.14 -16.17
N ILE A 24 4.13 -27.03 -15.93
CA ILE A 24 2.89 -27.20 -16.71
C ILE A 24 2.01 -25.92 -16.74
N TYR A 25 2.28 -24.94 -15.92
CA TYR A 25 1.53 -23.67 -15.86
C TYR A 25 1.82 -22.72 -17.03
N TYR A 26 3.02 -22.78 -17.65
CA TYR A 26 3.38 -21.92 -18.78
C TYR A 26 2.84 -22.41 -20.12
N ARG A 27 2.53 -23.70 -20.26
CA ARG A 27 2.10 -24.30 -21.54
C ARG A 27 0.66 -23.94 -21.96
N LYS A 28 -0.12 -23.27 -21.10
CA LYS A 28 -1.52 -22.88 -21.42
C LYS A 28 -1.65 -21.44 -21.96
N MET A 29 -0.56 -20.69 -22.04
CA MET A 29 -0.56 -19.31 -22.55
C MET A 29 0.01 -19.14 -23.98
N GLU A 30 0.59 -20.19 -24.58
CA GLU A 30 1.29 -20.08 -25.87
C GLU A 30 0.42 -20.25 -27.13
N ASN A 31 -0.88 -20.51 -26.99
CA ASN A 31 -1.80 -20.67 -28.13
C ASN A 31 -3.02 -19.74 -28.04
N ARG A 32 -2.81 -18.44 -27.99
CA ARG A 32 -3.79 -17.45 -28.42
C ARG A 32 -3.10 -16.43 -29.30
N ASP A 33 -3.58 -16.35 -30.52
CA ASP A 33 -3.19 -15.46 -31.59
C ASP A 33 -2.64 -14.12 -31.10
N ILE A 34 -1.34 -13.89 -31.34
CA ILE A 34 -0.72 -12.57 -31.23
C ILE A 34 -1.27 -11.76 -32.41
N GLN A 35 -2.44 -11.17 -32.23
CA GLN A 35 -2.81 -10.00 -33.01
C GLN A 35 -1.93 -8.86 -32.53
N GLU A 36 -1.19 -8.25 -33.43
CA GLU A 36 -0.46 -6.99 -33.21
C GLU A 36 -1.45 -5.96 -32.64
N GLN A 37 -1.45 -5.82 -31.32
CA GLN A 37 -2.17 -4.74 -30.66
C GLN A 37 -1.29 -3.51 -30.78
N GLU A 38 -1.83 -2.47 -31.41
CA GLU A 38 -1.24 -1.12 -31.38
C GLU A 38 -0.84 -0.76 -29.93
N PRO A 39 0.28 -0.04 -29.73
CA PRO A 39 0.74 0.33 -28.39
C PRO A 39 -0.39 1.11 -27.70
N GLU A 40 -0.92 0.55 -26.61
CA GLU A 40 -1.92 1.27 -25.80
C GLU A 40 -1.34 2.62 -25.38
N PRO A 41 -2.14 3.71 -25.48
CA PRO A 41 -1.68 5.04 -25.08
C PRO A 41 -1.21 5.01 -23.61
N ALA A 42 -0.15 5.77 -23.34
CA ALA A 42 0.47 5.89 -22.02
C ALA A 42 -0.61 5.94 -20.93
N VAL A 43 -0.64 4.92 -20.07
CA VAL A 43 -1.65 4.75 -19.04
C VAL A 43 -1.57 5.97 -18.11
N SER A 44 -2.61 6.81 -18.11
CA SER A 44 -2.71 7.94 -17.17
C SER A 44 -2.56 7.43 -15.74
N ALA A 45 -2.08 8.26 -14.82
CA ALA A 45 -1.96 7.94 -13.39
C ALA A 45 -3.29 7.43 -12.78
N HIS A 46 -4.38 7.64 -13.47
CA HIS A 46 -5.74 7.20 -13.15
C HIS A 46 -6.17 6.13 -14.16
N TYR A 47 -6.06 4.87 -13.77
CA TYR A 47 -6.61 3.75 -14.55
C TYR A 47 -8.14 3.82 -14.47
N ASP A 48 -8.78 4.25 -15.55
CA ASP A 48 -10.24 4.37 -15.63
C ASP A 48 -10.88 3.04 -16.01
N THR A 49 -11.22 2.21 -15.01
CA THR A 49 -12.16 1.12 -15.25
C THR A 49 -13.57 1.70 -15.28
N ARG A 50 -14.22 1.64 -16.43
CA ARG A 50 -15.65 1.89 -16.52
C ARG A 50 -16.37 1.00 -15.52
N LEU A 51 -17.03 1.65 -14.57
CA LEU A 51 -17.74 0.98 -13.50
C LEU A 51 -18.97 0.28 -14.06
N PRO A 52 -19.37 -0.89 -13.53
CA PRO A 52 -20.63 -1.50 -13.89
C PRO A 52 -21.78 -0.50 -13.75
N ASP A 53 -22.76 -0.57 -14.60
CA ASP A 53 -23.91 0.33 -14.61
C ASP A 53 -24.62 0.31 -13.25
N LEU A 54 -24.32 1.32 -12.45
CA LEU A 54 -24.95 1.51 -11.15
C LEU A 54 -26.31 2.21 -11.36
N PRO A 55 -27.34 1.82 -10.60
CA PRO A 55 -28.60 2.54 -10.55
C PRO A 55 -28.38 4.02 -10.25
N TRP A 56 -29.16 4.90 -10.87
CA TRP A 56 -29.05 6.35 -10.72
C TRP A 56 -28.97 6.80 -9.25
N SER A 57 -29.77 6.20 -8.36
CA SER A 57 -29.74 6.48 -6.92
C SER A 57 -28.37 6.26 -6.29
N ARG A 58 -27.66 5.18 -6.69
CA ARG A 58 -26.30 4.92 -6.20
C ARG A 58 -25.25 5.86 -6.80
N ARG A 59 -25.42 6.27 -8.06
CA ARG A 59 -24.51 7.24 -8.69
C ARG A 59 -24.46 8.57 -7.95
N ILE A 60 -25.63 9.06 -7.47
CA ILE A 60 -25.71 10.29 -6.67
C ILE A 60 -25.10 10.12 -5.27
N GLN A 61 -25.28 8.96 -4.66
CA GLN A 61 -24.73 8.69 -3.32
C GLN A 61 -23.20 8.76 -3.29
N ILE A 62 -22.52 8.34 -4.36
CA ILE A 62 -21.05 8.32 -4.43
C ILE A 62 -20.42 9.68 -4.09
N PRO A 63 -20.72 10.79 -4.80
CA PRO A 63 -20.10 12.07 -4.49
C PRO A 63 -20.56 12.64 -3.13
N LEU A 64 -21.78 12.35 -2.68
CA LEU A 64 -22.28 12.81 -1.39
C LEU A 64 -21.55 12.12 -0.24
N ILE A 65 -21.41 10.78 -0.27
CA ILE A 65 -20.67 10.03 0.74
C ILE A 65 -19.19 10.44 0.70
N ALA A 66 -18.60 10.51 -0.49
CA ALA A 66 -17.21 10.94 -0.64
C ALA A 66 -16.98 12.34 -0.06
N GLY A 67 -17.87 13.30 -0.34
CA GLY A 67 -17.79 14.66 0.18
C GLY A 67 -17.88 14.70 1.71
N LEU A 68 -18.81 13.94 2.30
CA LEU A 68 -18.94 13.83 3.74
C LEU A 68 -17.68 13.25 4.39
N VAL A 69 -17.20 12.11 3.89
CA VAL A 69 -16.01 11.43 4.44
C VAL A 69 -14.76 12.31 4.28
N TYR A 70 -14.58 12.92 3.11
CA TYR A 70 -13.50 13.87 2.86
C TYR A 70 -13.53 15.05 3.84
N SER A 71 -14.71 15.64 4.06
CA SER A 71 -14.88 16.75 5.00
C SER A 71 -14.53 16.34 6.43
N VAL A 72 -14.96 15.16 6.86
CA VAL A 72 -14.59 14.62 8.18
C VAL A 72 -13.07 14.49 8.32
N ILE A 73 -12.40 13.91 7.31
CA ILE A 73 -10.94 13.77 7.32
C ILE A 73 -10.25 15.14 7.31
N ARG A 74 -10.74 16.10 6.54
CA ARG A 74 -10.19 17.47 6.46
C ARG A 74 -10.39 18.27 7.73
N LEU A 75 -11.43 18.00 8.51
CA LEU A 75 -11.68 18.65 9.79
C LEU A 75 -10.91 17.97 10.94
N LEU A 76 -10.89 16.65 10.96
CA LEU A 76 -10.23 15.85 12.00
C LEU A 76 -8.70 15.85 11.85
N GLY A 77 -8.22 15.64 10.62
CA GLY A 77 -6.80 15.45 10.33
C GLY A 77 -5.89 16.55 10.86
N PRO A 78 -6.17 17.86 10.65
CA PRO A 78 -5.31 18.95 11.15
C PRO A 78 -5.21 19.00 12.67
N THR A 79 -6.14 18.37 13.39
CA THR A 79 -6.12 18.31 14.86
C THR A 79 -5.17 17.23 15.39
N LEU A 80 -4.78 16.26 14.57
CA LEU A 80 -3.90 15.17 14.97
C LEU A 80 -2.46 15.68 15.16
N ARG A 81 -1.88 15.34 16.32
CA ARG A 81 -0.53 15.73 16.71
C ARG A 81 0.40 14.53 16.59
N PHE A 82 1.10 14.42 15.46
CA PHE A 82 2.04 13.33 15.24
C PHE A 82 3.32 13.54 16.02
N GLU A 83 3.64 12.60 16.91
CA GLU A 83 4.95 12.56 17.59
C GLU A 83 6.06 12.21 16.59
N LYS A 84 7.27 12.71 16.89
CA LYS A 84 8.45 12.41 16.05
C LYS A 84 9.02 11.02 16.35
N ASP A 85 8.72 10.48 17.51
CA ASP A 85 9.16 9.16 17.93
C ASP A 85 8.59 8.06 17.03
N GLY A 86 9.37 7.01 16.81
CA GLY A 86 8.95 5.84 16.02
C GLY A 86 8.99 6.02 14.50
N ARG A 87 9.18 7.23 13.98
CA ARG A 87 9.20 7.50 12.53
C ARG A 87 10.54 7.33 11.85
N GLY A 88 11.63 7.16 12.60
CA GLY A 88 12.99 7.25 12.08
C GLY A 88 13.21 6.44 10.80
N ILE A 89 12.81 5.16 10.81
CA ILE A 89 12.96 4.30 9.63
C ILE A 89 12.03 4.71 8.48
N VAL A 90 10.81 5.15 8.77
CA VAL A 90 9.86 5.62 7.76
C VAL A 90 10.37 6.93 7.13
N ASP A 91 10.84 7.88 7.95
CA ASP A 91 11.38 9.15 7.48
C ASP A 91 12.67 8.92 6.65
N GLU A 92 13.50 7.94 7.01
CA GLU A 92 14.69 7.54 6.24
C GLU A 92 14.31 7.02 4.85
N PHE A 93 13.33 6.11 4.75
CA PHE A 93 12.86 5.60 3.47
C PHE A 93 12.21 6.69 2.62
N LEU A 94 11.40 7.55 3.21
CA LEU A 94 10.81 8.69 2.51
C LEU A 94 11.88 9.67 1.99
N ALA A 95 13.01 9.80 2.69
CA ALA A 95 14.12 10.66 2.27
C ALA A 95 14.93 10.09 1.10
N LYS A 96 15.03 8.75 1.00
CA LYS A 96 15.77 8.08 -0.10
C LYS A 96 15.13 8.27 -1.47
N LYS A 97 13.83 8.59 -1.53
CA LYS A 97 13.06 8.71 -2.77
C LYS A 97 13.07 7.45 -3.65
N GLU A 98 13.38 6.31 -3.08
CA GLU A 98 13.28 5.00 -3.73
C GLU A 98 11.87 4.47 -3.51
N PRO A 99 11.17 4.04 -4.57
CA PRO A 99 9.82 3.52 -4.43
C PRO A 99 9.75 2.34 -3.48
N CYS A 100 8.75 2.34 -2.61
CA CYS A 100 8.51 1.25 -1.68
C CYS A 100 7.04 0.85 -1.61
N ILE A 101 6.78 -0.30 -0.99
CA ILE A 101 5.45 -0.89 -0.85
C ILE A 101 5.03 -0.73 0.61
N TRP A 102 4.12 0.18 0.88
CA TRP A 102 3.60 0.42 2.21
C TRP A 102 2.50 -0.58 2.56
N ALA A 103 2.60 -1.23 3.73
CA ALA A 103 1.63 -2.19 4.20
C ALA A 103 1.19 -1.86 5.63
N PHE A 104 -0.13 -1.78 5.86
CA PHE A 104 -0.71 -1.45 7.15
C PHE A 104 -2.11 -2.04 7.31
N TRP A 105 -2.59 -2.13 8.56
CA TRP A 105 -3.92 -2.65 8.86
C TRP A 105 -5.02 -1.64 8.53
N HIS A 106 -6.13 -2.09 7.97
CA HIS A 106 -7.27 -1.26 7.55
C HIS A 106 -7.84 -0.40 8.71
N ARG A 107 -7.81 -0.92 9.93
CA ARG A 107 -8.30 -0.27 11.14
C ARG A 107 -7.85 1.19 11.29
N VAL A 108 -6.63 1.52 10.93
CA VAL A 108 -6.01 2.84 11.14
C VAL A 108 -5.95 3.70 9.87
N ILE A 109 -6.83 3.43 8.90
CA ILE A 109 -6.82 4.13 7.61
C ILE A 109 -7.01 5.65 7.75
N VAL A 110 -7.83 6.12 8.70
CA VAL A 110 -8.11 7.57 8.85
C VAL A 110 -6.86 8.38 9.21
N PRO A 111 -6.10 8.07 10.27
CA PRO A 111 -4.88 8.81 10.56
C PRO A 111 -3.81 8.62 9.47
N ILE A 112 -3.78 7.47 8.78
CA ILE A 112 -2.81 7.20 7.69
C ILE A 112 -3.10 8.06 6.48
N VAL A 113 -4.32 8.12 5.99
CA VAL A 113 -4.62 8.92 4.79
C VAL A 113 -4.41 10.42 5.04
N TRP A 114 -4.56 10.89 6.29
CA TRP A 114 -4.18 12.24 6.64
C TRP A 114 -2.66 12.44 6.68
N TYR A 115 -1.91 11.51 7.28
CA TYR A 115 -0.45 11.57 7.36
C TYR A 115 0.22 11.52 5.99
N ALA A 116 -0.26 10.63 5.12
CA ALA A 116 0.35 10.35 3.83
C ALA A 116 -0.27 11.11 2.64
N ARG A 117 -1.21 12.08 2.90
CA ARG A 117 -1.84 12.87 1.84
C ARG A 117 -0.81 13.66 1.00
N ASP A 118 -1.18 13.99 -0.21
CA ASP A 118 -0.40 14.82 -1.15
C ASP A 118 0.99 14.23 -1.49
N ARG A 119 1.11 12.89 -1.47
CA ARG A 119 2.37 12.17 -1.78
C ARG A 119 2.28 11.27 -3.01
N GLU A 120 1.18 11.32 -3.74
CA GLU A 120 0.96 10.54 -4.98
C GLU A 120 1.11 9.02 -4.81
N ILE A 121 1.01 8.51 -3.57
CA ILE A 121 1.09 7.08 -3.27
C ILE A 121 -0.07 6.36 -3.95
N VAL A 122 0.22 5.30 -4.71
CA VAL A 122 -0.80 4.53 -5.42
C VAL A 122 -1.36 3.43 -4.53
N VAL A 123 -2.67 3.47 -4.26
CA VAL A 123 -3.33 2.48 -3.41
C VAL A 123 -4.20 1.53 -4.22
N MET A 124 -4.20 0.24 -3.84
CA MET A 124 -5.11 -0.73 -4.44
C MET A 124 -6.52 -0.51 -3.89
N ASN A 125 -7.49 -0.34 -4.80
CA ASN A 125 -8.88 -0.13 -4.46
C ASN A 125 -9.81 -1.10 -5.21
N THR A 126 -10.96 -1.42 -4.63
CA THR A 126 -11.97 -2.30 -5.23
C THR A 126 -12.86 -1.54 -6.23
N THR A 127 -13.42 -2.26 -7.20
CA THR A 127 -14.41 -1.73 -8.15
C THR A 127 -15.86 -1.72 -7.61
N ALA A 128 -16.09 -2.25 -6.40
CA ALA A 128 -17.40 -2.28 -5.77
C ALA A 128 -17.90 -0.85 -5.41
N PHE A 129 -19.16 -0.72 -5.02
CA PHE A 129 -19.77 0.58 -4.71
C PHE A 129 -18.99 1.36 -3.63
N ASP A 130 -18.56 0.66 -2.58
CA ASP A 130 -17.71 1.22 -1.52
C ASP A 130 -16.35 1.71 -2.06
N GLY A 131 -15.74 0.95 -2.97
CA GLY A 131 -14.51 1.36 -3.64
C GLY A 131 -14.66 2.62 -4.47
N GLN A 132 -15.85 2.94 -4.99
CA GLN A 132 -16.03 4.10 -5.85
C GLN A 132 -16.05 5.43 -5.10
N TRP A 133 -16.75 5.49 -3.97
CA TRP A 133 -16.71 6.72 -3.17
C TRP A 133 -15.39 6.85 -2.40
N THR A 134 -14.77 5.73 -1.94
CA THR A 134 -13.43 5.76 -1.35
C THR A 134 -12.38 6.22 -2.35
N ARG A 135 -12.46 5.79 -3.62
CA ARG A 135 -11.61 6.29 -4.71
C ARG A 135 -11.62 7.82 -4.77
N LYS A 136 -12.82 8.43 -4.82
CA LYS A 136 -12.93 9.90 -4.84
C LYS A 136 -12.28 10.57 -3.64
N VAL A 137 -12.49 10.01 -2.44
CA VAL A 137 -11.89 10.54 -1.20
C VAL A 137 -10.36 10.51 -1.28
N ILE A 138 -9.78 9.38 -1.68
CA ILE A 138 -8.32 9.23 -1.73
C ILE A 138 -7.71 10.07 -2.86
N GLU A 139 -8.36 10.16 -4.02
CA GLU A 139 -7.93 11.07 -5.09
C GLU A 139 -7.93 12.54 -4.65
N TRP A 140 -8.96 12.99 -3.92
CA TRP A 140 -9.01 14.34 -3.35
C TRP A 140 -7.99 14.59 -2.24
N LEU A 141 -7.44 13.54 -1.65
CA LEU A 141 -6.35 13.59 -0.68
C LEU A 141 -4.96 13.42 -1.34
N GLY A 142 -4.89 13.45 -2.68
CA GLY A 142 -3.62 13.40 -3.42
C GLY A 142 -3.01 12.02 -3.58
N PHE A 143 -3.83 10.95 -3.55
CA PHE A 143 -3.40 9.59 -3.83
C PHE A 143 -3.72 9.17 -5.25
N GLY A 144 -2.90 8.29 -5.83
CA GLY A 144 -3.24 7.52 -7.01
C GLY A 144 -4.04 6.25 -6.68
N THR A 145 -4.70 5.66 -7.66
CA THR A 145 -5.46 4.42 -7.47
C THR A 145 -5.14 3.38 -8.52
N ALA A 146 -4.99 2.13 -8.08
CA ALA A 146 -4.98 0.94 -8.93
C ALA A 146 -6.21 0.09 -8.59
N GLN A 147 -6.97 -0.31 -9.61
CA GLN A 147 -8.19 -1.07 -9.36
C GLN A 147 -7.93 -2.58 -9.40
N GLY A 148 -8.29 -3.24 -8.33
CA GLY A 148 -8.17 -4.68 -8.16
C GLY A 148 -8.60 -5.10 -6.76
N SER A 149 -8.81 -6.40 -6.58
CA SER A 149 -9.01 -6.98 -5.26
C SER A 149 -8.51 -8.41 -5.26
N SER A 150 -8.26 -8.97 -4.08
CA SER A 150 -7.87 -10.38 -3.91
C SER A 150 -8.86 -11.38 -4.55
N SER A 151 -10.09 -10.97 -4.83
CA SER A 151 -11.15 -11.81 -5.41
C SER A 151 -11.41 -11.56 -6.89
N ARG A 152 -11.11 -10.38 -7.43
CA ARG A 152 -11.35 -10.04 -8.86
C ARG A 152 -10.31 -9.02 -9.34
N GLY A 153 -9.61 -9.37 -10.42
CA GLY A 153 -8.63 -8.46 -11.05
C GLY A 153 -7.39 -8.17 -10.21
N GLY A 154 -7.10 -8.97 -9.17
CA GLY A 154 -5.97 -8.76 -8.28
C GLY A 154 -4.62 -8.78 -9.00
N LEU A 155 -4.44 -9.71 -9.94
CA LEU A 155 -3.22 -9.78 -10.73
C LEU A 155 -3.04 -8.54 -11.62
N ARG A 156 -4.11 -8.08 -12.28
CA ARG A 156 -4.08 -6.84 -13.08
C ARG A 156 -3.78 -5.63 -12.21
N GLY A 157 -4.39 -5.54 -11.03
CA GLY A 157 -4.09 -4.48 -10.07
C GLY A 157 -2.62 -4.49 -9.65
N LEU A 158 -2.02 -5.67 -9.40
CA LEU A 158 -0.61 -5.80 -9.09
C LEU A 158 0.29 -5.39 -10.28
N GLN A 159 -0.08 -5.73 -11.52
CA GLN A 159 0.64 -5.28 -12.71
C GLN A 159 0.64 -3.77 -12.86
N VAL A 160 -0.51 -3.11 -12.63
CA VAL A 160 -0.59 -1.65 -12.62
C VAL A 160 0.30 -1.06 -11.52
N MET A 161 0.28 -1.61 -10.31
CA MET A 161 1.13 -1.14 -9.22
C MET A 161 2.62 -1.38 -9.51
N ALA A 162 2.97 -2.50 -10.13
CA ALA A 162 4.36 -2.77 -10.54
C ALA A 162 4.85 -1.72 -11.55
N GLN A 163 4.01 -1.35 -12.52
CA GLN A 163 4.34 -0.25 -13.44
C GLN A 163 4.51 1.07 -12.69
N ARG A 164 3.65 1.37 -11.69
CA ARG A 164 3.79 2.61 -10.89
C ARG A 164 5.08 2.65 -10.07
N ILE A 165 5.50 1.52 -9.52
CA ILE A 165 6.81 1.41 -8.86
C ILE A 165 7.93 1.68 -9.85
N ALA A 166 7.86 1.13 -11.06
CA ALA A 166 8.84 1.40 -12.12
C ALA A 166 8.83 2.88 -12.55
N ASP A 167 7.69 3.55 -12.51
CA ASP A 167 7.52 4.98 -12.78
C ASP A 167 8.01 5.88 -11.59
N GLY A 168 8.46 5.29 -10.49
CA GLY A 168 8.99 6.02 -9.33
C GLY A 168 7.96 6.34 -8.24
N TYR A 169 6.77 5.77 -8.26
CA TYR A 169 5.72 6.00 -7.26
C TYR A 169 5.71 4.92 -6.18
N ASP A 170 5.47 5.33 -4.95
CA ASP A 170 5.14 4.43 -3.86
C ASP A 170 3.80 3.73 -4.08
N CYS A 171 3.68 2.49 -3.62
CA CYS A 171 2.42 1.77 -3.59
C CYS A 171 2.01 1.44 -2.16
N ALA A 172 0.70 1.36 -1.88
CA ALA A 172 0.23 1.04 -0.53
C ALA A 172 -0.94 0.05 -0.52
N PHE A 173 -0.97 -0.76 0.53
CA PHE A 173 -2.02 -1.75 0.78
C PHE A 173 -2.59 -1.62 2.19
N THR A 174 -3.92 -1.63 2.30
CA THR A 174 -4.59 -2.10 3.49
C THR A 174 -4.55 -3.62 3.49
N ILE A 175 -3.71 -4.20 4.33
CA ILE A 175 -3.20 -5.56 4.15
C ILE A 175 -4.21 -6.67 4.44
N ASP A 176 -5.17 -6.43 5.31
CA ASP A 176 -6.28 -7.33 5.60
C ASP A 176 -7.44 -7.19 4.59
N GLY A 177 -7.35 -6.17 3.70
CA GLY A 177 -8.32 -5.92 2.65
C GLY A 177 -9.69 -5.43 3.15
N PRO A 178 -10.64 -5.13 2.26
CA PRO A 178 -11.90 -4.46 2.63
C PRO A 178 -12.93 -5.37 3.33
N ARG A 179 -12.66 -6.67 3.43
CA ARG A 179 -13.56 -7.66 4.03
C ARG A 179 -12.93 -8.50 5.12
N GLY A 180 -11.66 -8.23 5.46
CA GLY A 180 -10.91 -8.99 6.43
C GLY A 180 -10.60 -10.43 6.01
N PRO A 181 -10.41 -11.34 6.96
CA PRO A 181 -10.51 -11.13 8.41
C PRO A 181 -9.47 -10.15 8.95
N ARG A 182 -9.83 -9.44 10.04
CA ARG A 182 -8.97 -8.47 10.70
C ARG A 182 -7.65 -9.11 11.14
N TYR A 183 -6.55 -8.39 10.91
CA TYR A 183 -5.20 -8.81 11.28
C TYR A 183 -4.72 -10.12 10.62
N VAL A 184 -5.26 -10.42 9.44
CA VAL A 184 -4.75 -11.50 8.58
C VAL A 184 -4.25 -10.90 7.29
N ALA A 185 -2.93 -10.84 7.15
CA ALA A 185 -2.29 -10.23 5.99
C ALA A 185 -2.57 -11.00 4.70
N LYS A 186 -2.82 -10.26 3.62
CA LYS A 186 -2.90 -10.82 2.26
C LYS A 186 -1.50 -10.81 1.62
N VAL A 187 -1.25 -11.76 0.74
CA VAL A 187 0.05 -11.95 0.10
C VAL A 187 0.40 -10.87 -0.95
N GLY A 188 -0.54 -10.00 -1.31
CA GLY A 188 -0.38 -9.00 -2.39
C GLY A 188 0.93 -8.21 -2.37
N PRO A 189 1.33 -7.58 -1.25
CA PRO A 189 2.59 -6.84 -1.17
C PRO A 189 3.82 -7.70 -1.42
N VAL A 190 3.83 -8.95 -0.96
CA VAL A 190 4.95 -9.88 -1.17
C VAL A 190 5.09 -10.23 -2.66
N LEU A 191 3.96 -10.45 -3.34
CA LEU A 191 3.95 -10.68 -4.78
C LEU A 191 4.41 -9.45 -5.57
N LEU A 192 3.97 -8.25 -5.14
CA LEU A 192 4.43 -7.00 -5.76
C LEU A 192 5.93 -6.78 -5.53
N ALA A 193 6.43 -7.00 -4.31
CA ALA A 193 7.85 -6.91 -4.00
C ALA A 193 8.69 -7.89 -4.83
N ARG A 194 8.23 -9.13 -4.98
CA ARG A 194 8.86 -10.12 -5.87
C ARG A 194 8.90 -9.65 -7.32
N MET A 195 7.83 -9.02 -7.82
CA MET A 195 7.75 -8.53 -9.21
C MET A 195 8.70 -7.35 -9.47
N THR A 196 8.90 -6.49 -8.48
CA THR A 196 9.56 -5.19 -8.66
C THR A 196 10.93 -5.09 -8.01
N GLY A 197 11.22 -5.91 -6.99
CA GLY A 197 12.39 -5.76 -6.12
C GLY A 197 12.23 -4.65 -5.07
N ALA A 198 11.14 -3.89 -5.08
CA ALA A 198 10.90 -2.83 -4.10
C ALA A 198 10.67 -3.39 -2.70
N PRO A 199 11.22 -2.75 -1.64
CA PRO A 199 11.05 -3.21 -0.26
C PRO A 199 9.62 -3.01 0.23
N ILE A 200 9.16 -3.92 1.10
CA ILE A 200 7.91 -3.75 1.83
C ILE A 200 8.22 -3.02 3.14
N MET A 201 7.55 -1.90 3.34
CA MET A 201 7.60 -1.11 4.57
C MET A 201 6.30 -1.29 5.34
N VAL A 202 6.36 -1.99 6.46
CA VAL A 202 5.21 -2.16 7.34
C VAL A 202 5.18 -1.04 8.37
N PHE A 203 3.99 -0.58 8.72
CA PHE A 203 3.84 0.42 9.78
C PHE A 203 2.45 0.39 10.39
N HIS A 204 2.33 1.02 11.56
CA HIS A 204 1.04 1.22 12.22
C HIS A 204 0.98 2.58 12.90
N ILE A 205 -0.23 3.11 13.11
CA ILE A 205 -0.45 4.36 13.85
C ILE A 205 -1.24 4.05 15.11
N GLY A 206 -0.65 4.37 16.26
CA GLY A 206 -1.33 4.42 17.54
C GLY A 206 -1.83 5.84 17.86
N VAL A 207 -2.90 5.95 18.63
CA VAL A 207 -3.43 7.22 19.12
C VAL A 207 -3.69 7.14 20.61
N ASP A 208 -3.48 8.26 21.34
CA ASP A 208 -3.71 8.32 22.79
C ASP A 208 -5.21 8.34 23.15
N ARG A 209 -6.06 8.77 22.22
CA ARG A 209 -7.51 8.80 22.39
C ARG A 209 -8.24 8.68 21.04
N GLY A 210 -9.34 7.97 21.07
CA GLY A 210 -10.17 7.72 19.91
C GLY A 210 -11.33 6.80 20.24
N LYS A 211 -12.18 6.56 19.27
CA LYS A 211 -13.30 5.63 19.41
C LYS A 211 -13.08 4.45 18.47
N THR A 212 -13.04 3.26 19.03
CA THR A 212 -13.09 2.02 18.26
C THR A 212 -14.55 1.68 17.94
N ILE A 213 -14.85 1.46 16.66
CA ILE A 213 -16.18 1.04 16.20
C ILE A 213 -16.17 -0.48 16.09
N GLU A 214 -16.46 -1.16 17.20
CA GLU A 214 -16.39 -2.62 17.31
C GLU A 214 -17.35 -3.38 16.40
N LYS A 215 -18.41 -2.70 15.91
CA LYS A 215 -19.39 -3.28 14.99
C LYS A 215 -18.84 -3.47 13.57
N THR A 216 -17.72 -2.83 13.22
CA THR A 216 -17.06 -3.03 11.93
C THR A 216 -16.14 -4.25 12.00
N TRP A 217 -15.95 -4.93 10.88
CA TRP A 217 -15.12 -6.14 10.81
C TRP A 217 -13.66 -5.88 11.22
N ASP A 218 -13.15 -4.66 10.98
CA ASP A 218 -11.79 -4.21 11.26
C ASP A 218 -11.63 -3.54 12.62
N HIS A 219 -12.72 -3.38 13.39
CA HIS A 219 -12.77 -2.55 14.60
C HIS A 219 -12.18 -1.16 14.32
N PHE A 220 -12.76 -0.49 13.34
CA PHE A 220 -12.33 0.79 12.81
C PHE A 220 -12.01 1.83 13.89
N LEU A 221 -10.84 2.45 13.79
CA LEU A 221 -10.40 3.48 14.72
C LEU A 221 -10.72 4.86 14.17
N LEU A 222 -11.58 5.58 14.87
CA LEU A 222 -11.80 7.02 14.67
C LEU A 222 -11.00 7.81 15.72
N PRO A 223 -9.91 8.49 15.33
CA PRO A 223 -9.14 9.30 16.26
C PRO A 223 -9.97 10.39 16.90
N GLY A 224 -9.69 10.72 18.16
CA GLY A 224 -10.30 11.86 18.83
C GLY A 224 -9.75 13.20 18.32
N LEU A 225 -10.51 14.28 18.50
CA LEU A 225 -10.01 15.63 18.22
C LEU A 225 -8.78 15.93 19.10
N PHE A 226 -7.75 16.52 18.51
CA PHE A 226 -6.47 16.85 19.16
C PHE A 226 -5.73 15.63 19.76
N ALA A 227 -6.02 14.41 19.26
CA ALA A 227 -5.32 13.22 19.70
C ALA A 227 -3.83 13.31 19.33
N ARG A 228 -2.99 12.81 20.24
CA ARG A 228 -1.59 12.51 19.90
C ARG A 228 -1.58 11.21 19.11
N ALA A 229 -0.77 11.17 18.08
CA ALA A 229 -0.60 10.01 17.22
C ALA A 229 0.89 9.66 17.12
N VAL A 230 1.22 8.38 17.15
CA VAL A 230 2.56 7.88 16.89
C VAL A 230 2.52 6.95 15.68
N LEU A 231 3.48 7.13 14.78
CA LEU A 231 3.69 6.21 13.66
C LEU A 231 4.88 5.32 14.00
N ILE A 232 4.65 4.02 14.07
CA ILE A 232 5.66 3.00 14.33
C ILE A 232 5.94 2.25 13.02
N GLY A 233 7.16 2.38 12.50
CA GLY A 233 7.65 1.65 11.35
C GLY A 233 8.30 0.33 11.72
N GLY A 234 8.23 -0.66 10.83
CA GLY A 234 8.93 -1.92 10.94
C GLY A 234 10.21 -1.97 10.11
N LYS A 235 10.97 -3.05 10.24
CA LYS A 235 12.13 -3.30 9.39
C LYS A 235 11.68 -3.51 7.94
N PRO A 236 12.44 -3.03 6.95
CA PRO A 236 12.12 -3.27 5.54
C PRO A 236 12.24 -4.76 5.21
N ILE A 237 11.27 -5.28 4.47
CA ILE A 237 11.23 -6.68 4.05
C ILE A 237 11.56 -6.73 2.56
N PHE A 238 12.63 -7.42 2.21
CA PHE A 238 13.05 -7.62 0.82
C PHE A 238 12.63 -9.01 0.36
N VAL A 239 12.09 -9.10 -0.85
CA VAL A 239 11.68 -10.35 -1.49
C VAL A 239 12.52 -10.53 -2.75
N PRO A 240 13.33 -11.60 -2.86
CA PRO A 240 14.06 -11.89 -4.08
C PRO A 240 13.13 -12.05 -5.28
N GLN A 241 13.52 -11.54 -6.44
CA GLN A 241 12.68 -11.65 -7.66
C GLN A 241 12.57 -13.10 -8.16
N ASP A 242 13.57 -13.93 -7.86
CA ASP A 242 13.61 -15.36 -8.15
C ASP A 242 13.02 -16.22 -7.02
N ALA A 243 12.40 -15.62 -6.00
CA ALA A 243 11.80 -16.33 -4.87
C ALA A 243 10.81 -17.40 -5.35
N ASP A 244 10.98 -18.63 -4.89
CA ASP A 244 10.04 -19.71 -5.09
C ASP A 244 8.79 -19.58 -4.18
N ALA A 245 7.87 -20.51 -4.29
CA ALA A 245 6.63 -20.48 -3.49
C ALA A 245 6.90 -20.58 -1.98
N ALA A 246 7.91 -21.34 -1.56
CA ALA A 246 8.27 -21.50 -0.14
C ALA A 246 8.86 -20.19 0.41
N MET A 247 9.71 -19.52 -0.35
CA MET A 247 10.26 -18.22 0.02
C MET A 247 9.18 -17.14 0.07
N VAL A 248 8.25 -17.12 -0.89
CA VAL A 248 7.10 -16.19 -0.88
C VAL A 248 6.27 -16.39 0.39
N GLU A 249 5.98 -17.63 0.77
CA GLU A 249 5.25 -17.93 2.01
C GLU A 249 6.05 -17.51 3.25
N ALA A 250 7.36 -17.78 3.30
CA ALA A 250 8.21 -17.36 4.40
C ALA A 250 8.21 -15.82 4.56
N LYS A 251 8.31 -15.08 3.46
CA LYS A 251 8.25 -13.61 3.45
C LYS A 251 6.86 -13.07 3.81
N HIS A 252 5.80 -13.78 3.45
CA HIS A 252 4.45 -13.45 3.88
C HIS A 252 4.28 -13.59 5.40
N GLN A 253 4.81 -14.65 5.99
CA GLN A 253 4.80 -14.85 7.44
C GLN A 253 5.70 -13.83 8.16
N GLU A 254 6.85 -13.47 7.59
CA GLU A 254 7.71 -12.40 8.10
C GLU A 254 6.95 -11.07 8.15
N MET A 255 6.26 -10.70 7.07
CA MET A 255 5.43 -9.50 6.98
C MET A 255 4.27 -9.53 8.00
N GLN A 256 3.58 -10.66 8.16
CA GLN A 256 2.51 -10.82 9.15
C GLN A 256 3.03 -10.54 10.57
N LYS A 257 4.12 -11.17 10.96
CA LYS A 257 4.72 -11.00 12.30
C LYS A 257 5.18 -9.55 12.54
N GLU A 258 5.79 -8.94 11.53
CA GLU A 258 6.26 -7.56 11.67
C GLU A 258 5.10 -6.57 11.75
N LEU A 259 4.01 -6.79 11.00
CA LEU A 259 2.77 -6.02 11.11
C LEU A 259 2.11 -6.12 12.50
N GLU A 260 2.12 -7.32 13.09
CA GLU A 260 1.63 -7.54 14.45
C GLU A 260 2.51 -6.82 15.46
N ARG A 261 3.83 -6.92 15.34
CA ARG A 261 4.78 -6.26 16.22
C ARG A 261 4.63 -4.74 16.21
N VAL A 262 4.59 -4.11 15.04
CA VAL A 262 4.44 -2.64 14.94
C VAL A 262 3.07 -2.17 15.43
N ARG A 263 2.01 -2.97 15.23
CA ARG A 263 0.68 -2.72 15.79
C ARG A 263 0.72 -2.69 17.32
N ASP A 264 1.25 -3.73 17.93
CA ASP A 264 1.25 -3.87 19.39
C ASP A 264 2.05 -2.75 20.06
N ILE A 265 3.18 -2.36 19.46
CA ILE A 265 3.95 -1.22 19.91
C ILE A 265 3.18 0.09 19.75
N ALA A 266 2.59 0.34 18.57
CA ALA A 266 1.89 1.58 18.30
C ALA A 266 0.63 1.75 19.19
N GLU A 267 -0.16 0.69 19.33
CA GLU A 267 -1.37 0.71 20.17
C GLU A 267 -1.04 0.82 21.66
N GLY A 268 0.10 0.27 22.10
CA GLY A 268 0.60 0.37 23.48
C GLY A 268 1.36 1.66 23.79
N TRP A 269 1.81 2.41 22.78
CA TRP A 269 2.79 3.50 22.91
C TRP A 269 2.50 4.51 24.02
N PHE A 270 1.29 4.97 24.11
CA PHE A 270 0.91 6.00 25.09
C PHE A 270 0.75 5.46 26.52
N SER A 271 0.79 4.13 26.68
CA SER A 271 0.82 3.45 27.99
C SER A 271 2.23 3.03 28.39
N PHE A 272 3.22 3.09 27.49
CA PHE A 272 4.59 2.70 27.77
C PHE A 272 5.28 3.70 28.72
N THR A 273 6.15 3.15 29.59
CA THR A 273 7.11 3.95 30.35
C THR A 273 8.15 4.56 29.42
N GLU A 274 8.85 5.61 29.88
CA GLU A 274 9.93 6.21 29.05
C GLU A 274 11.05 5.20 28.77
N GLU A 275 11.39 4.34 29.75
CA GLU A 275 12.36 3.27 29.57
C GLU A 275 11.97 2.30 28.42
N GLN A 276 10.69 1.92 28.34
CA GLN A 276 10.18 1.06 27.26
C GLN A 276 10.27 1.77 25.89
N ARG A 277 10.00 3.06 25.83
CA ARG A 277 10.13 3.87 24.61
C ARG A 277 11.61 4.02 24.19
N GLU A 278 12.51 4.23 25.17
CA GLU A 278 13.95 4.27 24.91
C GLU A 278 14.48 2.93 24.39
N ALA A 279 14.07 1.81 24.97
CA ALA A 279 14.43 0.49 24.48
C ALA A 279 13.98 0.28 23.02
N TYR A 280 12.77 0.74 22.66
CA TYR A 280 12.31 0.71 21.29
C TYR A 280 13.19 1.57 20.37
N ARG A 281 13.50 2.82 20.76
CA ARG A 281 14.36 3.73 19.98
C ARG A 281 15.77 3.17 19.79
N ALA A 282 16.33 2.50 20.80
CA ALA A 282 17.64 1.87 20.73
C ALA A 282 17.68 0.69 19.74
N GLY A 283 16.61 -0.11 19.69
CA GLY A 283 16.51 -1.25 18.76
C GLY A 283 16.43 -0.87 17.27
N PHE A 284 16.25 0.41 16.93
CA PHE A 284 16.30 0.92 15.55
C PHE A 284 17.66 1.55 15.17
N LYS A 285 18.55 1.76 16.13
CA LYS A 285 19.88 2.32 15.88
C LYS A 285 20.95 1.25 15.66
N SER A 286 20.59 -0.01 15.84
CA SER A 286 21.45 -1.18 15.61
C SER A 286 21.09 -1.89 14.28
#